data_8eb73a9d8d4f78273b1b2c8ced09fa5c
#
_entry.id   8eb73a9d8d4f78273b1b2c8ced09fa5c
#
_cell.length_a   1.000
_cell.length_b   1.000
_cell.length_c   1.000
_cell.angle_alpha   90.00
_cell.angle_beta   90.00
_cell.angle_gamma   90.00
#
_symmetry.space_group_name_H-M   'P 1'
#
loop_
_entity.id
_entity.type
_entity.pdbx_description
1 polymer ?
#
loop_
_entity_poly.entity_id
_entity_poly.type
_entity_poly.pdbx_seq_one_letter_code
_entity_poly.pdbx_strand_id
1 'polypeptide(L)'
;YVKVSKFGRTSHVELLNALAQLNHKKCKGLIIDLRDNTGGYMEAAIRMVNEFLPEGKLIVYTQGRKYPRAEEFANGTGSCQKMPLVVLINESSASASEIFTGAIQDNDRGTVVGRRSFGKGLVQQPIDFSDGSAIRLTIARYYTPSGRCIQRPYESGKDRNYELDLYNRYEHGEFFSRDSIKQNEKERYNTSLGRTVYGGGGIMPDIFVPQDTTGVTSYLSTVINRGLTIQFTFQYTDNNRKKLSQYETEEELLNYLRHQGLVEQFVRFADSKGVKRRNILIQKSYKLLEKNIYGNIIYNMLGLEAYLQYFNKTDATVNKGIEILEKGEAFPKAPVAVEEEEVTKDKKDGKLSLIHISEPTRQA
;
A
#
# COMPACT_ATOMS: atom_id res chain seq x y z
N TYR A 1 -9.48 -5.36 9.41
CA TYR A 1 -8.35 -4.53 8.96
C TYR A 1 -7.17 -4.70 9.92
N VAL A 2 -5.99 -4.93 9.36
CA VAL A 2 -4.72 -5.02 10.08
C VAL A 2 -3.70 -4.11 9.39
N LYS A 3 -3.19 -3.13 10.12
CA LYS A 3 -2.07 -2.27 9.67
C LYS A 3 -0.75 -2.90 10.09
N VAL A 4 0.13 -3.13 9.14
CA VAL A 4 1.50 -3.59 9.40
C VAL A 4 2.45 -2.42 9.12
N SER A 5 2.91 -1.77 10.17
CA SER A 5 3.74 -0.56 10.05
C SER A 5 5.21 -0.88 9.69
N LYS A 6 5.69 -2.06 10.08
CA LYS A 6 7.07 -2.52 9.82
C LYS A 6 7.16 -4.03 9.95
N PHE A 7 8.08 -4.66 9.23
CA PHE A 7 8.43 -6.07 9.42
C PHE A 7 9.52 -6.21 10.48
N GLY A 8 9.12 -6.19 11.75
CA GLY A 8 9.98 -6.38 12.93
C GLY A 8 10.13 -7.86 13.28
N ARG A 9 10.95 -8.15 14.31
CA ARG A 9 11.13 -9.51 14.82
C ARG A 9 9.86 -10.11 15.42
N THR A 10 8.99 -9.27 15.98
CA THR A 10 7.73 -9.65 16.64
C THR A 10 6.51 -9.60 15.73
N SER A 11 6.63 -9.02 14.53
CA SER A 11 5.47 -8.74 13.66
C SER A 11 4.67 -9.98 13.26
N HIS A 12 5.32 -11.14 13.11
CA HIS A 12 4.58 -12.38 12.84
C HIS A 12 3.71 -12.79 14.05
N VAL A 13 4.25 -12.70 15.27
CA VAL A 13 3.49 -13.03 16.50
C VAL A 13 2.34 -12.03 16.70
N GLU A 14 2.57 -10.76 16.44
CA GLU A 14 1.54 -9.72 16.49
C GLU A 14 0.43 -9.98 15.46
N LEU A 15 0.80 -10.41 14.24
CA LEU A 15 -0.19 -10.82 13.23
C LEU A 15 -1.00 -12.04 13.71
N LEU A 16 -0.36 -13.07 14.24
CA LEU A 16 -1.06 -14.25 14.77
C LEU A 16 -2.09 -13.88 15.85
N ASN A 17 -1.71 -13.00 16.77
CA ASN A 17 -2.61 -12.51 17.80
C ASN A 17 -3.80 -11.73 17.21
N ALA A 18 -3.55 -10.88 16.21
CA ALA A 18 -4.61 -10.16 15.50
C ALA A 18 -5.54 -11.12 14.76
N LEU A 19 -5.01 -12.12 14.04
CA LEU A 19 -5.79 -13.12 13.34
C LEU A 19 -6.65 -13.96 14.30
N ALA A 20 -6.11 -14.34 15.46
CA ALA A 20 -6.87 -15.07 16.48
C ALA A 20 -8.06 -14.24 16.99
N GLN A 21 -7.86 -12.95 17.28
CA GLN A 21 -8.94 -12.05 17.69
C GLN A 21 -10.02 -11.90 16.59
N LEU A 22 -9.60 -11.78 15.33
CA LEU A 22 -10.51 -11.66 14.19
C LEU A 22 -11.31 -12.95 13.96
N ASN A 23 -10.71 -14.12 14.12
CA ASN A 23 -11.40 -15.40 14.03
C ASN A 23 -12.50 -15.55 15.10
N HIS A 24 -12.25 -15.13 16.33
CA HIS A 24 -13.26 -15.06 17.37
C HIS A 24 -14.45 -14.16 16.99
N LYS A 25 -14.20 -13.09 16.26
CA LYS A 25 -15.22 -12.15 15.75
C LYS A 25 -15.90 -12.66 14.46
N LYS A 26 -15.58 -13.85 13.96
CA LYS A 26 -16.12 -14.47 12.72
C LYS A 26 -15.96 -13.56 11.49
N CYS A 27 -14.80 -12.94 11.33
CA CYS A 27 -14.50 -12.09 10.18
C CYS A 27 -14.63 -12.86 8.86
N LYS A 28 -15.26 -12.23 7.87
CA LYS A 28 -15.51 -12.82 6.54
C LYS A 28 -14.40 -12.54 5.53
N GLY A 29 -13.50 -11.62 5.84
CA GLY A 29 -12.38 -11.23 4.98
C GLY A 29 -11.38 -10.37 5.73
N LEU A 30 -10.21 -10.17 5.16
CA LEU A 30 -9.08 -9.48 5.78
C LEU A 30 -8.49 -8.44 4.82
N ILE A 31 -8.21 -7.26 5.34
CA ILE A 31 -7.40 -6.24 4.69
C ILE A 31 -6.09 -6.14 5.45
N ILE A 32 -4.97 -6.42 4.77
CA ILE A 32 -3.60 -6.16 5.26
C ILE A 32 -3.11 -4.86 4.63
N ASP A 33 -2.89 -3.84 5.44
CA ASP A 33 -2.42 -2.53 4.97
C ASP A 33 -0.91 -2.39 5.15
N LEU A 34 -0.18 -2.39 4.02
CA LEU A 34 1.27 -2.21 3.93
C LEU A 34 1.65 -0.82 3.38
N ARG A 35 0.71 0.09 3.24
CA ARG A 35 1.02 1.47 2.83
C ARG A 35 1.95 2.11 3.87
N ASP A 36 2.92 2.87 3.39
CA ASP A 36 3.95 3.55 4.20
C ASP A 36 4.86 2.61 4.99
N ASN A 37 4.82 1.31 4.69
CA ASN A 37 5.70 0.31 5.29
C ASN A 37 6.96 0.10 4.42
N THR A 38 8.08 0.65 4.85
CA THR A 38 9.38 0.57 4.14
C THR A 38 10.06 -0.80 4.23
N GLY A 39 9.39 -1.80 4.82
CA GLY A 39 9.88 -3.18 4.93
C GLY A 39 10.44 -3.51 6.31
N GLY A 40 11.53 -4.27 6.33
CA GLY A 40 12.18 -4.77 7.53
C GLY A 40 12.83 -6.14 7.30
N TYR A 41 12.66 -7.07 8.22
CA TYR A 41 13.23 -8.40 8.10
C TYR A 41 12.50 -9.26 7.06
N MET A 42 13.25 -9.82 6.13
CA MET A 42 12.73 -10.75 5.11
C MET A 42 12.07 -11.97 5.75
N GLU A 43 12.69 -12.54 6.77
CA GLU A 43 12.15 -13.69 7.51
C GLU A 43 10.77 -13.41 8.13
N ALA A 44 10.55 -12.18 8.63
CA ALA A 44 9.23 -11.81 9.16
C ALA A 44 8.17 -11.79 8.04
N ALA A 45 8.49 -11.27 6.85
CA ALA A 45 7.60 -11.30 5.70
C ALA A 45 7.28 -12.73 5.26
N ILE A 46 8.30 -13.60 5.16
CA ILE A 46 8.15 -15.02 4.80
C ILE A 46 7.19 -15.72 5.77
N ARG A 47 7.41 -15.58 7.08
CA ARG A 47 6.55 -16.18 8.10
C ARG A 47 5.11 -15.65 8.03
N MET A 48 4.94 -14.35 7.78
CA MET A 48 3.61 -13.75 7.66
C MET A 48 2.88 -14.21 6.39
N VAL A 49 3.58 -14.35 5.26
CA VAL A 49 3.02 -14.89 4.01
C VAL A 49 2.57 -16.34 4.19
N ASN A 50 3.34 -17.12 4.95
CA ASN A 50 3.02 -18.53 5.24
C ASN A 50 1.64 -18.72 5.87
N GLU A 51 1.11 -17.72 6.60
CA GLU A 51 -0.26 -17.79 7.15
C GLU A 51 -1.35 -17.84 6.07
N PHE A 52 -1.03 -17.44 4.85
CA PHE A 52 -2.01 -17.30 3.75
C PHE A 52 -1.80 -18.28 2.60
N LEU A 53 -0.62 -18.86 2.43
CA LEU A 53 -0.33 -19.76 1.31
C LEU A 53 -0.42 -21.23 1.71
N PRO A 54 -0.95 -22.10 0.82
CA PRO A 54 -0.90 -23.54 1.01
C PRO A 54 0.54 -24.06 0.87
N GLU A 55 0.76 -25.29 1.36
CA GLU A 55 2.04 -25.98 1.28
C GLU A 55 2.61 -26.03 -0.14
N GLY A 56 3.92 -25.88 -0.27
CA GLY A 56 4.66 -25.98 -1.52
C GLY A 56 4.57 -24.76 -2.44
N LYS A 57 3.83 -23.71 -2.06
CA LYS A 57 3.81 -22.47 -2.83
C LYS A 57 5.08 -21.67 -2.56
N LEU A 58 5.77 -21.27 -3.64
CA LEU A 58 6.94 -20.41 -3.56
C LEU A 58 6.53 -19.04 -2.99
N ILE A 59 7.28 -18.55 -1.99
CA ILE A 59 7.10 -17.21 -1.40
C ILE A 59 8.03 -16.22 -2.07
N VAL A 60 9.30 -16.53 -2.12
CA VAL A 60 10.37 -15.68 -2.64
C VAL A 60 11.61 -16.56 -2.93
N TYR A 61 12.43 -16.14 -3.86
CA TYR A 61 13.80 -16.66 -3.94
C TYR A 61 14.80 -15.51 -4.01
N THR A 62 16.02 -15.79 -3.55
CA THR A 62 17.15 -14.87 -3.62
C THR A 62 18.23 -15.42 -4.51
N GLN A 63 18.92 -14.56 -5.25
CA GLN A 63 20.04 -14.92 -6.10
C GLN A 63 21.01 -13.76 -6.24
N GLY A 64 22.28 -14.03 -6.11
CA GLY A 64 23.36 -13.06 -6.26
C GLY A 64 24.56 -13.62 -7.01
N ARG A 65 25.51 -12.76 -7.35
CA ARG A 65 26.70 -13.16 -8.10
C ARG A 65 27.52 -14.28 -7.43
N LYS A 66 27.63 -14.23 -6.09
CA LYS A 66 28.34 -15.23 -5.25
C LYS A 66 27.38 -15.99 -4.34
N TYR A 67 26.10 -15.75 -4.43
CA TYR A 67 25.07 -16.38 -3.64
C TYR A 67 24.18 -17.17 -4.60
N PRO A 68 24.19 -18.52 -4.52
CA PRO A 68 23.34 -19.35 -5.36
C PRO A 68 21.86 -19.05 -5.08
N ARG A 69 21.00 -19.47 -5.99
CA ARG A 69 19.55 -19.37 -5.82
C ARG A 69 19.12 -20.13 -4.56
N ALA A 70 18.45 -19.44 -3.66
CA ALA A 70 17.84 -19.98 -2.44
C ALA A 70 16.35 -19.65 -2.45
N GLU A 71 15.52 -20.66 -2.27
CA GLU A 71 14.06 -20.59 -2.39
C GLU A 71 13.40 -20.80 -1.03
N GLU A 72 12.35 -20.01 -0.77
CA GLU A 72 11.52 -20.12 0.45
C GLU A 72 10.10 -20.49 0.05
N PHE A 73 9.61 -21.58 0.59
CA PHE A 73 8.29 -22.12 0.30
C PHE A 73 7.37 -22.05 1.53
N ALA A 74 6.08 -21.93 1.27
CA ALA A 74 5.08 -22.08 2.31
C ALA A 74 5.00 -23.53 2.79
N ASN A 75 4.86 -23.72 4.11
CA ASN A 75 4.79 -25.04 4.75
C ASN A 75 3.37 -25.50 5.06
N GLY A 76 2.36 -24.74 4.65
CA GLY A 76 0.95 -25.09 4.78
C GLY A 76 0.35 -25.05 6.20
N THR A 77 1.12 -24.57 7.20
CA THR A 77 0.62 -24.52 8.60
C THR A 77 -0.24 -23.30 8.90
N GLY A 78 -0.33 -22.36 7.95
CA GLY A 78 -1.06 -21.10 8.13
C GLY A 78 -2.57 -21.28 8.31
N SER A 79 -3.14 -20.46 9.17
CA SER A 79 -4.56 -20.54 9.58
C SER A 79 -5.52 -19.81 8.64
N CYS A 80 -5.03 -18.95 7.75
CA CYS A 80 -5.85 -18.05 6.94
C CYS A 80 -5.77 -18.34 5.43
N GLN A 81 -5.44 -19.58 5.03
CA GLN A 81 -5.23 -19.94 3.61
C GLN A 81 -6.47 -19.74 2.72
N LYS A 82 -7.68 -19.83 3.28
CA LYS A 82 -8.95 -19.68 2.54
C LYS A 82 -9.67 -18.34 2.82
N MET A 83 -9.13 -17.51 3.71
CA MET A 83 -9.76 -16.24 4.06
C MET A 83 -9.64 -15.25 2.88
N PRO A 84 -10.74 -14.60 2.42
CA PRO A 84 -10.66 -13.53 1.43
C PRO A 84 -9.66 -12.45 1.88
N LEU A 85 -8.68 -12.13 1.02
CA LEU A 85 -7.56 -11.27 1.37
C LEU A 85 -7.40 -10.14 0.36
N VAL A 86 -7.31 -8.91 0.88
CA VAL A 86 -6.93 -7.71 0.15
C VAL A 86 -5.66 -7.15 0.77
N VAL A 87 -4.69 -6.78 -0.05
CA VAL A 87 -3.43 -6.14 0.39
C VAL A 87 -3.38 -4.72 -0.14
N LEU A 88 -3.22 -3.74 0.76
CA LEU A 88 -3.11 -2.34 0.38
C LEU A 88 -1.63 -1.92 0.31
N ILE A 89 -1.24 -1.29 -0.79
CA ILE A 89 0.11 -0.77 -1.01
C ILE A 89 0.11 0.65 -1.55
N ASN A 90 1.23 1.33 -1.37
CA ASN A 90 1.50 2.62 -2.01
C ASN A 90 2.98 2.75 -2.39
N GLU A 91 3.37 3.89 -2.93
CA GLU A 91 4.73 4.21 -3.38
C GLU A 91 5.80 4.11 -2.29
N SER A 92 5.41 4.09 -1.03
CA SER A 92 6.31 3.91 0.12
C SER A 92 6.39 2.47 0.62
N SER A 93 5.56 1.56 0.09
CA SER A 93 5.63 0.12 0.39
C SER A 93 6.89 -0.47 -0.25
N ALA A 94 7.86 -0.94 0.55
CA ALA A 94 9.17 -1.32 0.05
C ALA A 94 9.72 -2.62 0.66
N SER A 95 10.64 -3.28 -0.02
CA SER A 95 11.45 -4.39 0.53
C SER A 95 10.59 -5.56 1.03
N ALA A 96 10.58 -5.87 2.33
CA ALA A 96 9.78 -6.95 2.91
C ALA A 96 8.27 -6.81 2.62
N SER A 97 7.75 -5.58 2.52
CA SER A 97 6.37 -5.32 2.07
C SER A 97 6.13 -5.79 0.63
N GLU A 98 7.15 -5.65 -0.22
CA GLU A 98 7.07 -6.09 -1.61
C GLU A 98 7.24 -7.60 -1.74
N ILE A 99 8.02 -8.24 -0.84
CA ILE A 99 8.08 -9.71 -0.73
C ILE A 99 6.69 -10.24 -0.38
N PHE A 100 6.07 -9.71 0.67
CA PHE A 100 4.71 -10.10 1.07
C PHE A 100 3.72 -9.93 -0.07
N THR A 101 3.67 -8.73 -0.65
CA THR A 101 2.72 -8.39 -1.72
C THR A 101 2.94 -9.21 -2.97
N GLY A 102 4.20 -9.38 -3.40
CA GLY A 102 4.56 -10.18 -4.59
C GLY A 102 4.22 -11.65 -4.42
N ALA A 103 4.43 -12.21 -3.23
CA ALA A 103 4.05 -13.59 -2.94
C ALA A 103 2.53 -13.80 -3.02
N ILE A 104 1.74 -12.87 -2.47
CA ILE A 104 0.27 -12.93 -2.53
C ILE A 104 -0.23 -12.74 -3.97
N GLN A 105 0.31 -11.76 -4.71
CA GLN A 105 -0.12 -11.44 -6.05
C GLN A 105 0.23 -12.56 -7.05
N ASP A 106 1.47 -13.04 -7.04
CA ASP A 106 1.97 -14.00 -8.04
C ASP A 106 1.43 -15.42 -7.82
N ASN A 107 1.04 -15.76 -6.59
CA ASN A 107 0.28 -16.97 -6.28
C ASN A 107 -1.24 -16.82 -6.46
N ASP A 108 -1.72 -15.66 -6.92
CA ASP A 108 -3.16 -15.36 -7.09
C ASP A 108 -3.97 -15.59 -5.79
N ARG A 109 -3.33 -15.39 -4.62
CA ARG A 109 -3.92 -15.68 -3.32
C ARG A 109 -4.84 -14.55 -2.81
N GLY A 110 -4.67 -13.34 -3.29
CA GLY A 110 -5.43 -12.17 -2.87
C GLY A 110 -5.28 -11.03 -3.86
N THR A 111 -6.13 -10.01 -3.71
CA THR A 111 -6.14 -8.83 -4.57
C THR A 111 -5.31 -7.71 -3.97
N VAL A 112 -4.42 -7.13 -4.77
CA VAL A 112 -3.57 -6.00 -4.40
C VAL A 112 -4.20 -4.70 -4.85
N VAL A 113 -4.35 -3.73 -3.94
CA VAL A 113 -5.07 -2.47 -4.17
C VAL A 113 -4.22 -1.28 -3.77
N GLY A 114 -4.27 -0.21 -4.54
CA GLY A 114 -3.60 1.05 -4.23
C GLY A 114 -2.74 1.61 -5.36
N ARG A 115 -1.49 1.92 -5.09
CA ARG A 115 -0.53 2.47 -6.05
C ARG A 115 0.74 1.62 -6.11
N ARG A 116 1.48 1.74 -7.22
CA ARG A 116 2.73 0.99 -7.44
C ARG A 116 3.71 1.19 -6.29
N SER A 117 4.27 0.10 -5.80
CA SER A 117 5.22 0.09 -4.69
C SER A 117 6.58 0.73 -5.05
N PHE A 118 7.50 0.75 -4.11
CA PHE A 118 8.77 1.46 -4.21
C PHE A 118 9.75 0.86 -5.22
N GLY A 119 9.87 -0.47 -5.28
CA GLY A 119 10.82 -1.15 -6.15
C GLY A 119 12.20 -1.38 -5.50
N LYS A 120 12.26 -1.89 -4.27
CA LYS A 120 13.51 -2.29 -3.59
C LYS A 120 13.62 -3.80 -3.50
N GLY A 121 14.25 -4.42 -4.49
CA GLY A 121 14.45 -5.86 -4.62
C GLY A 121 15.85 -6.34 -4.22
N LEU A 122 16.50 -5.69 -3.24
CA LEU A 122 17.87 -5.97 -2.82
C LEU A 122 17.93 -6.67 -1.47
N VAL A 123 18.74 -7.71 -1.38
CA VAL A 123 19.14 -8.38 -0.13
C VAL A 123 20.43 -7.72 0.38
N GLN A 124 20.36 -7.17 1.59
CA GLN A 124 21.48 -6.50 2.23
C GLN A 124 21.89 -7.23 3.50
N GLN A 125 23.18 -7.44 3.67
CA GLN A 125 23.76 -8.06 4.85
C GLN A 125 24.62 -7.04 5.60
N PRO A 126 24.42 -6.88 6.92
CA PRO A 126 25.38 -6.14 7.75
C PRO A 126 26.66 -6.98 7.94
N ILE A 127 27.79 -6.30 7.91
CA ILE A 127 29.11 -6.85 8.23
C ILE A 127 29.67 -5.98 9.33
N ASP A 128 29.79 -6.55 10.53
CA ASP A 128 30.26 -5.85 11.71
C ASP A 128 31.80 -5.84 11.73
N PHE A 129 32.39 -4.74 12.18
CA PHE A 129 33.82 -4.59 12.41
C PHE A 129 34.15 -4.66 13.89
N SER A 130 35.44 -4.93 14.21
CA SER A 130 35.91 -5.09 15.57
C SER A 130 35.81 -3.84 16.45
N ASP A 131 35.72 -2.68 15.84
CA ASP A 131 35.54 -1.37 16.52
C ASP A 131 34.06 -1.03 16.83
N GLY A 132 33.12 -1.94 16.51
CA GLY A 132 31.69 -1.76 16.71
C GLY A 132 31.00 -1.00 15.57
N SER A 133 31.73 -0.56 14.54
CA SER A 133 31.15 -0.06 13.30
C SER A 133 30.66 -1.21 12.41
N ALA A 134 29.79 -0.91 11.43
CA ALA A 134 29.31 -1.91 10.49
C ALA A 134 29.09 -1.30 9.11
N ILE A 135 29.24 -2.11 8.06
CA ILE A 135 28.77 -1.78 6.72
C ILE A 135 27.57 -2.64 6.36
N ARG A 136 26.70 -2.12 5.50
CA ARG A 136 25.58 -2.86 4.93
C ARG A 136 25.83 -3.05 3.44
N LEU A 137 26.09 -4.30 3.06
CA LEU A 137 26.45 -4.65 1.68
C LEU A 137 25.28 -5.35 0.98
N THR A 138 25.00 -4.95 -0.25
CA THR A 138 24.08 -5.69 -1.13
C THR A 138 24.77 -6.94 -1.65
N ILE A 139 24.19 -8.12 -1.36
CA ILE A 139 24.75 -9.42 -1.69
C ILE A 139 23.97 -10.19 -2.73
N ALA A 140 22.66 -9.92 -2.85
CA ALA A 140 21.75 -10.60 -3.76
C ALA A 140 20.57 -9.70 -4.13
N ARG A 141 19.80 -10.16 -5.12
CA ARG A 141 18.45 -9.68 -5.41
C ARG A 141 17.44 -10.71 -4.95
N TYR A 142 16.22 -10.30 -4.64
CA TYR A 142 15.11 -11.20 -4.46
C TYR A 142 14.12 -11.12 -5.62
N TYR A 143 13.46 -12.22 -5.84
CA TYR A 143 12.53 -12.46 -6.94
C TYR A 143 11.23 -13.02 -6.39
N THR A 144 10.13 -12.59 -6.96
CA THR A 144 8.79 -13.07 -6.60
C THR A 144 8.52 -14.45 -7.22
N PRO A 145 7.44 -15.13 -6.85
CA PRO A 145 7.11 -16.46 -7.39
C PRO A 145 7.03 -16.55 -8.92
N SER A 146 6.60 -15.49 -9.61
CA SER A 146 6.59 -15.44 -11.08
C SER A 146 7.99 -15.36 -11.71
N GLY A 147 9.04 -15.15 -10.89
CA GLY A 147 10.43 -14.99 -11.35
C GLY A 147 10.84 -13.55 -11.64
N ARG A 148 9.95 -12.57 -11.46
CA ARG A 148 10.30 -11.17 -11.69
C ARG A 148 11.14 -10.59 -10.55
N CYS A 149 12.15 -9.80 -10.93
CA CYS A 149 12.86 -8.92 -10.02
C CYS A 149 12.13 -7.57 -9.98
N ILE A 150 11.72 -7.15 -8.80
CA ILE A 150 10.98 -5.89 -8.65
C ILE A 150 11.90 -4.68 -8.45
N GLN A 151 13.22 -4.91 -8.42
CA GLN A 151 14.20 -3.84 -8.24
C GLN A 151 14.11 -2.83 -9.37
N ARG A 152 13.86 -1.58 -9.03
CA ARG A 152 13.90 -0.48 -9.99
C ARG A 152 15.32 -0.28 -10.56
N PRO A 153 15.45 0.24 -11.77
CA PRO A 153 16.76 0.39 -12.44
C PRO A 153 17.75 1.18 -11.58
N TYR A 154 18.97 0.66 -11.51
CA TYR A 154 20.12 1.32 -10.90
C TYR A 154 21.29 1.24 -11.88
N GLU A 155 21.87 2.37 -12.21
CA GLU A 155 23.05 2.49 -13.03
C GLU A 155 24.16 3.16 -12.23
N SER A 156 25.33 2.53 -12.17
CA SER A 156 26.51 3.10 -11.51
C SER A 156 26.86 4.46 -12.10
N GLY A 157 27.08 5.45 -11.25
CA GLY A 157 27.34 6.84 -11.67
C GLY A 157 26.09 7.67 -11.99
N LYS A 158 24.87 7.08 -11.90
CA LYS A 158 23.60 7.79 -12.07
C LYS A 158 22.73 7.72 -10.79
N ASP A 159 23.36 7.77 -9.63
CA ASP A 159 22.70 7.66 -8.33
C ASP A 159 21.55 8.65 -8.14
N ARG A 160 21.72 9.86 -8.68
CA ARG A 160 20.69 10.92 -8.65
C ARG A 160 19.38 10.49 -9.32
N ASN A 161 19.42 9.69 -10.39
CA ASN A 161 18.21 9.23 -11.05
C ASN A 161 17.45 8.23 -10.15
N TYR A 162 18.17 7.41 -9.41
CA TYR A 162 17.59 6.49 -8.45
C TYR A 162 16.94 7.21 -7.27
N GLU A 163 17.58 8.25 -6.75
CA GLU A 163 17.04 9.08 -5.66
C GLU A 163 15.79 9.85 -6.07
N LEU A 164 15.78 10.40 -7.29
CA LEU A 164 14.68 11.19 -7.83
C LEU A 164 13.53 10.36 -8.42
N ASP A 165 13.62 9.03 -8.42
CA ASP A 165 12.60 8.17 -9.06
C ASP A 165 11.17 8.48 -8.57
N LEU A 166 10.95 8.54 -7.26
CA LEU A 166 9.63 8.85 -6.70
C LEU A 166 9.16 10.25 -7.08
N TYR A 167 10.06 11.24 -7.12
CA TYR A 167 9.75 12.58 -7.57
C TYR A 167 9.35 12.58 -9.06
N ASN A 168 10.12 11.89 -9.90
CA ASN A 168 9.81 11.76 -11.32
C ASN A 168 8.47 11.05 -11.56
N ARG A 169 8.16 10.02 -10.81
CA ARG A 169 6.86 9.32 -10.86
C ARG A 169 5.70 10.26 -10.50
N TYR A 170 5.89 11.09 -9.49
CA TYR A 170 4.91 12.11 -9.08
C TYR A 170 4.70 13.15 -10.20
N GLU A 171 5.79 13.75 -10.73
CA GLU A 171 5.74 14.74 -11.79
C GLU A 171 5.09 14.20 -13.08
N HIS A 172 5.30 12.91 -13.40
CA HIS A 172 4.66 12.28 -14.56
C HIS A 172 3.19 11.88 -14.31
N GLY A 173 2.65 12.16 -13.14
CA GLY A 173 1.25 11.91 -12.82
C GLY A 173 0.91 10.47 -12.44
N GLU A 174 1.92 9.61 -12.18
CA GLU A 174 1.71 8.20 -11.86
C GLU A 174 0.87 7.98 -10.61
N PHE A 175 0.91 8.90 -9.65
CA PHE A 175 0.12 8.77 -8.41
C PHE A 175 -1.35 9.13 -8.61
N PHE A 176 -1.68 9.76 -9.73
CA PHE A 176 -3.02 10.30 -10.01
C PHE A 176 -3.75 9.55 -11.13
N SER A 177 -3.01 8.90 -12.05
CA SER A 177 -3.60 8.20 -13.19
C SER A 177 -2.87 6.89 -13.47
N ARG A 178 -3.64 5.83 -13.69
CA ARG A 178 -3.12 4.54 -14.14
C ARG A 178 -2.43 4.65 -15.51
N ASP A 179 -2.95 5.47 -16.39
CA ASP A 179 -2.43 5.61 -17.77
C ASP A 179 -1.07 6.31 -17.83
N SER A 180 -0.69 7.02 -16.75
CA SER A 180 0.63 7.62 -16.61
C SER A 180 1.73 6.63 -16.21
N ILE A 181 1.37 5.39 -15.88
CA ILE A 181 2.30 4.37 -15.41
C ILE A 181 2.99 3.71 -16.61
N LYS A 182 4.30 3.90 -16.72
CA LYS A 182 5.11 3.23 -17.73
C LYS A 182 5.48 1.83 -17.25
N GLN A 183 5.04 0.82 -17.98
CA GLN A 183 5.39 -0.58 -17.74
C GLN A 183 6.58 -0.98 -18.62
N ASN A 184 7.43 -1.87 -18.10
CA ASN A 184 8.53 -2.40 -18.87
C ASN A 184 8.08 -3.70 -19.57
N GLU A 185 7.65 -3.60 -20.82
CA GLU A 185 7.18 -4.75 -21.61
C GLU A 185 8.23 -5.85 -21.80
N LYS A 186 9.51 -5.54 -21.63
CA LYS A 186 10.60 -6.52 -21.70
C LYS A 186 10.68 -7.39 -20.43
N GLU A 187 10.06 -6.93 -19.34
CA GLU A 187 10.03 -7.62 -18.05
C GLU A 187 8.61 -8.10 -17.72
N ARG A 188 7.99 -8.78 -18.68
CA ARG A 188 6.66 -9.34 -18.55
C ARG A 188 6.72 -10.78 -18.03
N TYR A 189 5.93 -11.07 -17.00
CA TYR A 189 5.82 -12.37 -16.34
C TYR A 189 4.36 -12.73 -16.14
N ASN A 190 4.09 -13.97 -15.74
CA ASN A 190 2.74 -14.45 -15.48
C ASN A 190 2.61 -14.95 -14.03
N THR A 191 1.48 -14.68 -13.41
CA THR A 191 1.09 -15.26 -12.12
C THR A 191 0.70 -16.73 -12.28
N SER A 192 0.39 -17.43 -11.20
CA SER A 192 -0.05 -18.84 -11.21
C SER A 192 -1.30 -19.08 -12.07
N LEU A 193 -2.21 -18.10 -12.21
CA LEU A 193 -3.41 -18.16 -13.06
C LEU A 193 -3.17 -17.57 -14.46
N GLY A 194 -1.95 -17.19 -14.81
CA GLY A 194 -1.63 -16.61 -16.12
C GLY A 194 -1.92 -15.12 -16.27
N ARG A 195 -2.21 -14.40 -15.18
CA ARG A 195 -2.34 -12.93 -15.22
C ARG A 195 -0.99 -12.28 -15.46
N THR A 196 -0.96 -11.27 -16.31
CA THR A 196 0.28 -10.53 -16.60
C THR A 196 0.70 -9.64 -15.44
N VAL A 197 1.98 -9.72 -15.06
CA VAL A 197 2.65 -8.86 -14.09
C VAL A 197 4.01 -8.41 -14.64
N TYR A 198 4.55 -7.31 -14.13
CA TYR A 198 5.78 -6.71 -14.64
C TYR A 198 6.87 -6.63 -13.57
N GLY A 199 8.11 -6.77 -13.99
CA GLY A 199 9.30 -6.58 -13.18
C GLY A 199 9.92 -5.18 -13.33
N GLY A 200 11.08 -4.97 -12.72
CA GLY A 200 11.92 -3.81 -12.94
C GLY A 200 11.43 -2.48 -12.36
N GLY A 201 10.43 -2.47 -11.45
CA GLY A 201 9.92 -1.19 -10.96
C GLY A 201 8.90 -1.27 -9.82
N GLY A 202 9.02 -2.24 -8.92
CA GLY A 202 8.06 -2.44 -7.82
C GLY A 202 6.88 -3.34 -8.20
N ILE A 203 5.93 -3.44 -7.30
CA ILE A 203 4.69 -4.21 -7.48
C ILE A 203 3.59 -3.28 -7.96
N MET A 204 3.02 -3.57 -9.11
CA MET A 204 1.80 -2.92 -9.62
C MET A 204 0.58 -3.49 -8.90
N PRO A 205 -0.32 -2.66 -8.37
CA PRO A 205 -1.56 -3.18 -7.81
C PRO A 205 -2.46 -3.75 -8.91
N ASP A 206 -3.27 -4.74 -8.55
CA ASP A 206 -4.32 -5.27 -9.43
C ASP A 206 -5.40 -4.22 -9.69
N ILE A 207 -5.71 -3.45 -8.64
CA ILE A 207 -6.68 -2.36 -8.69
C ILE A 207 -5.99 -1.06 -8.24
N PHE A 208 -5.86 -0.15 -9.19
CA PHE A 208 -5.28 1.16 -8.94
C PHE A 208 -6.29 2.09 -8.24
N VAL A 209 -5.84 2.75 -7.16
CA VAL A 209 -6.58 3.81 -6.47
C VAL A 209 -5.72 5.06 -6.46
N PRO A 210 -6.15 6.14 -7.14
CA PRO A 210 -5.35 7.36 -7.23
C PRO A 210 -5.21 8.05 -5.87
N GLN A 211 -4.16 8.84 -5.72
CA GLN A 211 -3.99 9.73 -4.59
C GLN A 211 -5.02 10.86 -4.69
N ASP A 212 -5.83 11.03 -3.64
CA ASP A 212 -6.74 12.16 -3.55
C ASP A 212 -5.98 13.43 -3.11
N THR A 213 -6.00 14.43 -3.96
CA THR A 213 -5.42 15.74 -3.70
C THR A 213 -6.47 16.83 -3.50
N THR A 214 -7.74 16.44 -3.43
CA THR A 214 -8.85 17.37 -3.22
C THR A 214 -8.68 18.14 -1.91
N GLY A 215 -8.66 19.46 -2.01
CA GLY A 215 -8.50 20.33 -0.85
C GLY A 215 -7.05 20.49 -0.35
N VAL A 216 -6.07 19.87 -0.99
CA VAL A 216 -4.66 20.11 -0.68
C VAL A 216 -4.25 21.48 -1.20
N THR A 217 -3.73 22.34 -0.33
CA THR A 217 -3.25 23.69 -0.67
C THR A 217 -1.84 23.91 -0.12
N SER A 218 -1.14 24.92 -0.65
CA SER A 218 0.17 25.30 -0.13
C SER A 218 0.15 25.69 1.36
N TYR A 219 -0.94 26.26 1.86
CA TYR A 219 -1.10 26.53 3.29
C TYR A 219 -1.11 25.23 4.09
N LEU A 220 -1.95 24.26 3.71
CA LEU A 220 -2.04 22.94 4.36
C LEU A 220 -0.67 22.24 4.35
N SER A 221 -0.03 22.17 3.18
CA SER A 221 1.30 21.54 3.04
C SER A 221 2.35 22.22 3.94
N THR A 222 2.33 23.55 4.01
CA THR A 222 3.27 24.29 4.87
C THR A 222 3.07 23.98 6.34
N VAL A 223 1.83 23.98 6.83
CA VAL A 223 1.59 23.74 8.27
C VAL A 223 1.85 22.28 8.66
N ILE A 224 1.59 21.33 7.77
CA ILE A 224 1.91 19.90 7.99
C ILE A 224 3.42 19.69 7.97
N ASN A 225 4.13 20.15 6.96
CA ASN A 225 5.59 19.97 6.82
C ASN A 225 6.38 20.62 7.96
N ARG A 226 5.85 21.70 8.53
CA ARG A 226 6.43 22.34 9.73
C ARG A 226 5.99 21.69 11.05
N GLY A 227 5.17 20.63 11.01
CA GLY A 227 4.69 19.92 12.19
C GLY A 227 3.75 20.74 13.08
N LEU A 228 3.18 21.85 12.57
CA LEU A 228 2.40 22.78 13.39
C LEU A 228 1.07 22.17 13.84
N THR A 229 0.46 21.28 13.06
CA THR A 229 -0.75 20.55 13.44
C THR A 229 -0.49 19.66 14.65
N ILE A 230 0.63 18.93 14.66
CA ILE A 230 1.03 18.06 15.78
C ILE A 230 1.32 18.90 17.02
N GLN A 231 2.06 20.00 16.89
CA GLN A 231 2.39 20.88 18.02
C GLN A 231 1.12 21.48 18.64
N PHE A 232 0.21 21.99 17.82
CA PHE A 232 -1.05 22.57 18.28
C PHE A 232 -1.91 21.53 19.01
N THR A 233 -2.12 20.38 18.41
CA THR A 233 -2.97 19.32 18.95
C THR A 233 -2.40 18.74 20.23
N PHE A 234 -1.08 18.60 20.33
CA PHE A 234 -0.42 18.20 21.56
C PHE A 234 -0.69 19.20 22.70
N GLN A 235 -0.45 20.50 22.45
CA GLN A 235 -0.70 21.55 23.43
C GLN A 235 -2.19 21.62 23.82
N TYR A 236 -3.09 21.54 22.83
CA TYR A 236 -4.52 21.54 23.10
C TYR A 236 -4.94 20.35 23.96
N THR A 237 -4.47 19.17 23.63
CA THR A 237 -4.76 17.93 24.37
C THR A 237 -4.25 18.04 25.81
N ASP A 238 -3.02 18.49 25.99
CA ASP A 238 -2.40 18.57 27.32
C ASP A 238 -3.12 19.58 28.23
N ASN A 239 -3.44 20.76 27.70
CA ASN A 239 -4.17 21.79 28.41
C ASN A 239 -5.63 21.38 28.75
N ASN A 240 -6.23 20.46 28.02
CA ASN A 240 -7.61 20.04 28.19
C ASN A 240 -7.74 18.57 28.64
N ARG A 241 -6.65 17.89 28.99
CA ARG A 241 -6.61 16.45 29.27
C ARG A 241 -7.69 15.99 30.23
N LYS A 242 -7.87 16.67 31.36
CA LYS A 242 -8.89 16.35 32.38
C LYS A 242 -10.30 16.34 31.81
N LYS A 243 -10.60 17.23 30.85
CA LYS A 243 -11.91 17.32 30.22
C LYS A 243 -12.04 16.27 29.11
N LEU A 244 -10.99 16.10 28.31
CA LEU A 244 -11.00 15.15 27.19
C LEU A 244 -11.04 13.70 27.66
N SER A 245 -10.49 13.37 28.82
CA SER A 245 -10.51 11.99 29.38
C SER A 245 -11.90 11.54 29.86
N GLN A 246 -12.92 12.37 29.76
CA GLN A 246 -14.32 11.97 30.00
C GLN A 246 -14.94 11.25 28.80
N TYR A 247 -14.32 11.34 27.62
CA TYR A 247 -14.79 10.70 26.38
C TYR A 247 -14.00 9.43 26.12
N GLU A 248 -14.67 8.30 26.18
CA GLU A 248 -14.05 6.96 26.07
C GLU A 248 -14.10 6.43 24.62
N THR A 249 -14.99 6.99 23.80
CA THR A 249 -15.15 6.59 22.41
C THR A 249 -14.78 7.69 21.42
N GLU A 250 -14.40 7.28 20.21
CA GLU A 250 -14.11 8.20 19.09
C GLU A 250 -15.31 9.13 18.82
N GLU A 251 -16.53 8.59 18.82
CA GLU A 251 -17.73 9.32 18.47
C GLU A 251 -18.07 10.40 19.50
N GLU A 252 -17.99 10.09 20.80
CA GLU A 252 -18.20 11.05 21.87
C GLU A 252 -17.16 12.18 21.80
N LEU A 253 -15.88 11.82 21.62
CA LEU A 253 -14.82 12.80 21.51
C LEU A 253 -15.00 13.71 20.30
N LEU A 254 -15.34 13.16 19.14
CA LEU A 254 -15.62 13.93 17.92
C LEU A 254 -16.81 14.88 18.09
N ASN A 255 -17.87 14.42 18.71
CA ASN A 255 -19.05 15.28 18.99
C ASN A 255 -18.68 16.49 19.83
N TYR A 256 -17.81 16.30 20.83
CA TYR A 256 -17.28 17.43 21.61
C TYR A 256 -16.40 18.34 20.76
N LEU A 257 -15.41 17.79 20.01
CA LEU A 257 -14.43 18.57 19.23
C LEU A 257 -15.07 19.47 18.17
N ARG A 258 -16.15 19.02 17.53
CA ARG A 258 -16.89 19.76 16.49
C ARG A 258 -17.40 21.13 16.99
N HIS A 259 -17.66 21.28 18.27
CA HIS A 259 -18.16 22.51 18.88
C HIS A 259 -17.06 23.43 19.42
N GLN A 260 -15.76 23.05 19.27
CA GLN A 260 -14.66 23.83 19.88
C GLN A 260 -14.02 24.87 18.93
N GLY A 261 -14.40 24.92 17.65
CA GLY A 261 -13.83 25.86 16.68
C GLY A 261 -12.31 25.72 16.50
N LEU A 262 -11.82 24.48 16.52
CA LEU A 262 -10.38 24.17 16.57
C LEU A 262 -9.60 24.63 15.35
N VAL A 263 -10.20 24.64 14.18
CA VAL A 263 -9.53 25.10 12.96
C VAL A 263 -9.16 26.57 13.08
N GLU A 264 -10.05 27.41 13.61
CA GLU A 264 -9.78 28.83 13.81
C GLU A 264 -8.72 29.08 14.91
N GLN A 265 -8.75 28.31 15.98
CA GLN A 265 -7.71 28.33 17.01
C GLN A 265 -6.35 27.91 16.43
N PHE A 266 -6.32 26.87 15.61
CA PHE A 266 -5.13 26.41 14.92
C PHE A 266 -4.57 27.47 13.96
N VAL A 267 -5.43 28.14 13.18
CA VAL A 267 -4.99 29.18 12.24
C VAL A 267 -4.30 30.34 12.99
N ARG A 268 -4.84 30.75 14.14
CA ARG A 268 -4.20 31.77 15.00
C ARG A 268 -2.86 31.28 15.55
N PHE A 269 -2.79 30.02 15.98
CA PHE A 269 -1.54 29.41 16.42
C PHE A 269 -0.51 29.38 15.29
N ALA A 270 -0.89 28.94 14.08
CA ALA A 270 0.01 28.90 12.93
C ALA A 270 0.52 30.31 12.53
N ASP A 271 -0.34 31.33 12.61
CA ASP A 271 0.07 32.73 12.36
C ASP A 271 1.12 33.21 13.39
N SER A 272 0.93 32.88 14.67
CA SER A 272 1.91 33.17 15.72
C SER A 272 3.25 32.46 15.53
N LYS A 273 3.26 31.34 14.79
CA LYS A 273 4.45 30.58 14.39
C LYS A 273 5.02 31.02 13.02
N GLY A 274 4.53 32.13 12.48
CA GLY A 274 5.04 32.73 11.23
C GLY A 274 4.43 32.17 9.94
N VAL A 275 3.36 31.36 10.01
CA VAL A 275 2.59 30.95 8.84
C VAL A 275 1.37 31.83 8.71
N LYS A 276 1.50 32.88 7.92
CA LYS A 276 0.46 33.91 7.74
C LYS A 276 -0.86 33.34 7.25
N ARG A 277 -1.96 33.87 7.82
CA ARG A 277 -3.33 33.51 7.44
C ARG A 277 -3.60 33.71 5.95
N ARG A 278 -4.20 32.73 5.30
CA ARG A 278 -4.57 32.72 3.88
C ARG A 278 -6.02 32.20 3.73
N ASN A 279 -7.02 33.08 3.89
CA ASN A 279 -8.42 32.69 4.01
C ASN A 279 -8.91 31.76 2.89
N ILE A 280 -8.61 32.06 1.61
CA ILE A 280 -9.04 31.23 0.47
C ILE A 280 -8.42 29.84 0.53
N LEU A 281 -7.14 29.73 0.87
CA LEU A 281 -6.45 28.44 0.94
C LEU A 281 -6.93 27.63 2.17
N ILE A 282 -7.15 28.30 3.30
CA ILE A 282 -7.69 27.69 4.51
C ILE A 282 -9.09 27.15 4.26
N GLN A 283 -9.96 27.93 3.59
CA GLN A 283 -11.30 27.49 3.27
C GLN A 283 -11.30 26.26 2.35
N LYS A 284 -10.44 26.22 1.32
CA LYS A 284 -10.29 25.06 0.45
C LYS A 284 -9.79 23.82 1.21
N SER A 285 -8.92 23.99 2.20
CA SER A 285 -8.36 22.89 3.00
C SER A 285 -9.10 22.63 4.30
N TYR A 286 -10.22 23.31 4.56
CA TYR A 286 -10.88 23.29 5.87
C TYR A 286 -11.14 21.88 6.39
N LYS A 287 -11.74 21.02 5.56
CA LYS A 287 -12.04 19.62 5.93
C LYS A 287 -10.79 18.80 6.21
N LEU A 288 -9.69 19.04 5.48
CA LEU A 288 -8.42 18.34 5.70
C LEU A 288 -7.72 18.83 6.97
N LEU A 289 -7.75 20.14 7.25
CA LEU A 289 -7.25 20.70 8.51
C LEU A 289 -8.02 20.14 9.69
N GLU A 290 -9.35 20.17 9.63
CA GLU A 290 -10.24 19.62 10.65
C GLU A 290 -9.95 18.14 10.89
N LYS A 291 -9.90 17.34 9.81
CA LYS A 291 -9.60 15.90 9.88
C LYS A 291 -8.25 15.64 10.56
N ASN A 292 -7.20 16.39 10.20
CA ASN A 292 -5.88 16.25 10.81
C ASN A 292 -5.87 16.65 12.30
N ILE A 293 -6.51 17.75 12.64
CA ILE A 293 -6.59 18.23 14.02
C ILE A 293 -7.34 17.23 14.89
N TYR A 294 -8.52 16.82 14.47
CA TYR A 294 -9.32 15.84 15.24
C TYR A 294 -8.61 14.50 15.34
N GLY A 295 -8.05 14.00 14.23
CA GLY A 295 -7.32 12.74 14.23
C GLY A 295 -6.13 12.74 15.20
N ASN A 296 -5.33 13.81 15.24
CA ASN A 296 -4.23 13.91 16.18
C ASN A 296 -4.69 13.97 17.66
N ILE A 297 -5.83 14.63 17.94
CA ILE A 297 -6.39 14.65 19.30
C ILE A 297 -6.91 13.27 19.68
N ILE A 298 -7.60 12.58 18.75
CA ILE A 298 -8.04 11.18 18.93
C ILE A 298 -6.83 10.29 19.24
N TYR A 299 -5.75 10.41 18.45
CA TYR A 299 -4.51 9.68 18.71
C TYR A 299 -3.97 9.92 20.12
N ASN A 300 -3.90 11.19 20.54
CA ASN A 300 -3.37 11.57 21.83
C ASN A 300 -4.20 11.07 23.02
N MET A 301 -5.51 10.89 22.83
CA MET A 301 -6.44 10.51 23.89
C MET A 301 -6.81 9.03 23.88
N LEU A 302 -7.06 8.46 22.71
CA LEU A 302 -7.62 7.13 22.53
C LEU A 302 -6.65 6.15 21.83
N GLY A 303 -5.47 6.65 21.39
CA GLY A 303 -4.43 5.82 20.81
C GLY A 303 -4.58 5.54 19.31
N LEU A 304 -3.68 4.66 18.83
CA LEU A 304 -3.51 4.39 17.40
C LEU A 304 -4.73 3.71 16.76
N GLU A 305 -5.39 2.81 17.47
CA GLU A 305 -6.54 2.06 16.93
C GLU A 305 -7.69 3.02 16.59
N ALA A 306 -8.08 3.89 17.52
CA ALA A 306 -9.12 4.89 17.30
C ALA A 306 -8.73 5.89 16.18
N TYR A 307 -7.46 6.30 16.12
CA TYR A 307 -6.92 7.11 15.03
C TYR A 307 -7.11 6.45 13.67
N LEU A 308 -6.72 5.18 13.53
CA LEU A 308 -6.86 4.43 12.28
C LEU A 308 -8.34 4.24 11.91
N GLN A 309 -9.21 3.94 12.87
CA GLN A 309 -10.65 3.85 12.65
C GLN A 309 -11.20 5.17 12.08
N TYR A 310 -10.83 6.30 12.68
CA TYR A 310 -11.24 7.62 12.23
C TYR A 310 -10.82 7.92 10.78
N PHE A 311 -9.55 7.68 10.45
CA PHE A 311 -9.04 7.96 9.10
C PHE A 311 -9.59 7.00 8.05
N ASN A 312 -9.75 5.72 8.39
CA ASN A 312 -10.20 4.67 7.47
C ASN A 312 -11.65 4.86 7.00
N LYS A 313 -12.52 5.50 7.78
CA LYS A 313 -13.93 5.80 7.39
C LYS A 313 -14.04 6.51 6.04
N THR A 314 -13.05 7.32 5.69
CA THR A 314 -13.05 8.13 4.46
C THR A 314 -11.86 7.85 3.54
N ASP A 315 -11.09 6.78 3.82
CA ASP A 315 -9.94 6.41 3.00
C ASP A 315 -10.39 5.64 1.76
N ALA A 316 -10.15 6.20 0.58
CA ALA A 316 -10.61 5.62 -0.69
C ALA A 316 -10.00 4.23 -0.95
N THR A 317 -8.74 3.99 -0.55
CA THR A 317 -8.07 2.71 -0.75
C THR A 317 -8.64 1.64 0.17
N VAL A 318 -8.89 1.97 1.45
CA VAL A 318 -9.54 1.07 2.41
C VAL A 318 -10.96 0.74 1.96
N ASN A 319 -11.74 1.76 1.57
CA ASN A 319 -13.12 1.58 1.10
C ASN A 319 -13.17 0.71 -0.15
N LYS A 320 -12.19 0.86 -1.07
CA LYS A 320 -12.08 -0.04 -2.22
C LYS A 320 -11.77 -1.48 -1.82
N GLY A 321 -10.93 -1.68 -0.83
CA GLY A 321 -10.67 -3.01 -0.25
C GLY A 321 -11.92 -3.64 0.38
N ILE A 322 -12.72 -2.86 1.10
CA ILE A 322 -13.99 -3.30 1.68
C ILE A 322 -14.97 -3.71 0.57
N GLU A 323 -15.13 -2.86 -0.46
CA GLU A 323 -15.99 -3.13 -1.61
C GLU A 323 -15.65 -4.48 -2.28
N ILE A 324 -14.36 -4.76 -2.49
CA ILE A 324 -13.89 -6.03 -3.09
C ILE A 324 -14.26 -7.23 -2.21
N LEU A 325 -14.08 -7.11 -0.90
CA LEU A 325 -14.46 -8.17 0.05
C LEU A 325 -15.97 -8.42 0.06
N GLU A 326 -16.78 -7.37 0.07
CA GLU A 326 -18.25 -7.44 0.07
C GLU A 326 -18.79 -8.05 -1.22
N LYS A 327 -18.17 -7.78 -2.37
CA LYS A 327 -18.52 -8.37 -3.67
C LYS A 327 -18.00 -9.80 -3.85
N GLY A 328 -17.17 -10.32 -2.93
CA GLY A 328 -16.56 -11.64 -3.08
C GLY A 328 -15.47 -11.71 -4.16
N GLU A 329 -14.85 -10.58 -4.51
CA GLU A 329 -13.86 -10.44 -5.59
C GLU A 329 -12.41 -10.48 -5.09
N ALA A 330 -12.18 -10.88 -3.84
CA ALA A 330 -10.85 -10.89 -3.24
C ALA A 330 -9.91 -11.95 -3.82
N PHE A 331 -10.43 -12.99 -4.47
CA PHE A 331 -9.63 -13.99 -5.16
C PHE A 331 -9.53 -13.64 -6.65
N PRO A 332 -8.30 -13.41 -7.15
CA PRO A 332 -8.09 -13.15 -8.56
C PRO A 332 -8.60 -14.29 -9.45
N LYS A 333 -9.05 -13.95 -10.66
CA LYS A 333 -9.52 -14.91 -11.64
C LYS A 333 -8.53 -14.98 -12.81
N ALA A 334 -8.44 -16.15 -13.44
CA ALA A 334 -7.69 -16.31 -14.70
C ALA A 334 -8.21 -15.31 -15.76
N PRO A 335 -7.32 -14.78 -16.62
CA PRO A 335 -7.76 -14.01 -17.78
C PRO A 335 -8.75 -14.83 -18.61
N VAL A 336 -9.83 -14.20 -19.05
CA VAL A 336 -10.70 -14.81 -20.05
C VAL A 336 -9.89 -14.88 -21.35
N ALA A 337 -9.72 -16.08 -21.91
CA ALA A 337 -9.10 -16.23 -23.23
C ALA A 337 -9.93 -15.40 -24.22
N VAL A 338 -9.34 -14.35 -24.76
CA VAL A 338 -9.88 -13.72 -25.99
C VAL A 338 -9.52 -14.70 -27.08
N GLU A 339 -10.50 -15.40 -27.62
CA GLU A 339 -10.31 -16.13 -28.87
C GLU A 339 -9.84 -15.11 -29.91
N GLU A 340 -8.57 -15.15 -30.27
CA GLU A 340 -8.08 -14.45 -31.45
C GLU A 340 -8.81 -15.13 -32.65
N GLU A 341 -9.80 -14.44 -33.22
CA GLU A 341 -10.32 -14.80 -34.50
C GLU A 341 -9.13 -14.84 -35.48
N GLU A 342 -8.73 -16.03 -35.91
CA GLU A 342 -7.81 -16.21 -37.02
C GLU A 342 -8.39 -15.45 -38.20
N VAL A 343 -7.83 -14.28 -38.49
CA VAL A 343 -8.06 -13.58 -39.75
C VAL A 343 -7.38 -14.41 -40.80
N THR A 344 -8.10 -15.42 -41.35
CA THR A 344 -7.73 -16.11 -42.58
C THR A 344 -7.63 -15.04 -43.66
N LYS A 345 -6.41 -14.71 -44.02
CA LYS A 345 -6.14 -13.89 -45.20
C LYS A 345 -6.50 -14.69 -46.46
N ASP A 346 -7.75 -14.62 -46.85
CA ASP A 346 -8.10 -14.97 -48.22
C ASP A 346 -7.48 -13.94 -49.18
N LYS A 347 -6.42 -14.36 -49.82
CA LYS A 347 -5.82 -13.65 -50.94
C LYS A 347 -6.73 -13.84 -52.17
N LYS A 348 -7.81 -13.05 -52.26
CA LYS A 348 -8.44 -12.65 -53.52
C LYS A 348 -9.41 -11.51 -53.27
N ASP A 349 -9.17 -10.42 -53.99
CA ASP A 349 -10.06 -9.29 -54.21
C ASP A 349 -10.26 -8.29 -53.06
N GLY A 350 -9.62 -7.14 -53.23
CA GLY A 350 -9.66 -5.97 -52.37
C GLY A 350 -11.05 -5.33 -52.20
N LYS A 351 -11.88 -5.89 -51.32
CA LYS A 351 -13.03 -5.19 -50.73
C LYS A 351 -13.11 -5.54 -49.25
N LEU A 352 -12.89 -4.52 -48.41
CA LEU A 352 -13.19 -4.54 -46.98
C LEU A 352 -14.71 -4.64 -46.80
N SER A 353 -15.22 -5.76 -46.29
CA SER A 353 -16.56 -5.84 -45.74
C SER A 353 -16.50 -5.80 -44.23
N LEU A 354 -17.13 -4.78 -43.65
CA LEU A 354 -17.41 -4.67 -42.20
C LEU A 354 -18.54 -5.65 -41.86
N ILE A 355 -18.25 -6.67 -41.06
CA ILE A 355 -19.27 -7.53 -40.47
C ILE A 355 -19.58 -7.00 -39.07
N HIS A 356 -20.85 -6.60 -38.87
CA HIS A 356 -21.42 -6.21 -37.60
C HIS A 356 -21.66 -7.46 -36.75
N ILE A 357 -21.13 -7.52 -35.52
CA ILE A 357 -21.43 -8.60 -34.58
C ILE A 357 -22.53 -8.13 -33.64
N SER A 358 -23.65 -8.86 -33.64
CA SER A 358 -24.77 -8.66 -32.74
C SER A 358 -24.47 -9.22 -31.35
N GLU A 359 -24.97 -8.52 -30.32
CA GLU A 359 -24.90 -8.88 -28.90
C GLU A 359 -25.43 -10.30 -28.61
N PRO A 360 -24.86 -10.99 -27.57
CA PRO A 360 -25.40 -12.29 -27.17
C PRO A 360 -26.73 -12.09 -26.42
N THR A 361 -27.76 -12.75 -26.95
CA THR A 361 -29.07 -12.87 -26.33
C THR A 361 -28.98 -13.60 -24.98
N ARG A 362 -29.56 -12.95 -23.93
CA ARG A 362 -29.95 -13.60 -22.69
C ARG A 362 -30.90 -14.76 -22.98
N GLN A 363 -30.60 -15.95 -22.50
CA GLN A 363 -31.60 -16.98 -22.25
C GLN A 363 -31.64 -17.37 -20.79
N ALA A 364 -32.83 -17.42 -20.28
CA ALA A 364 -33.53 -17.77 -19.06
C ALA A 364 -32.75 -18.50 -17.96
#